data_2c658241006acc24801a20aa36779d65
#
_entry.id   2c658241006acc24801a20aa36779d65
#
_cell.length_a   1.000
_cell.length_b   1.000
_cell.length_c   1.000
_cell.angle_alpha   90.00
_cell.angle_beta   90.00
_cell.angle_gamma   90.00
#
_symmetry.space_group_name_H-M   'P 1'
#
loop_
_entity.id
_entity.type
_entity.pdbx_description
1 polymer ?
#
loop_
_entity_poly.entity_id
_entity_poly.type
_entity_poly.pdbx_seq_one_letter_code
_entity_poly.pdbx_strand_id
1 'polypeptide(L)'
;MKRNKLLRGIVVVGIAALVGCVAQVQAQERDAELALLRGAAEDGDSAAQFTLANHYYRGLGVQQDYDKALALYGKAADQGLAAAENRLGMIYERGLGMPQSYGRAMTFYRKAAVQGNALAQYNLGMLYETGKGGRLDYSQALDWFRKAAEQDEPDAEEEVGYFFQRGFLGARDYEKAREWYKRAAEHGCSNAQNQLGYMAQLGLGVEQDYVQALDWYYKAAAQGNPNAQENIGYLYQHGMGVEADYIQAETWYYKAAGQGNSNAENQLGYMNQYGLGIPPDLAQALAWYRMAADQGNKTAIENLKALSERLQGVDAEMWQAASVDAKQAVEAQAARRVRIANLQRQIVDLEMDARLEESLAESGTAAAAPVMGALKLRKEADNYRAEAARLRAELAGLDVLAASSAPAQ
;
A
#
# COMPACT_ATOMS: atom_id res chain seq x y z
N MET A 1 -11.50 51.54 16.92
CA MET A 1 -11.43 50.11 17.23
C MET A 1 -12.77 49.33 17.11
N LYS A 2 -13.93 49.91 17.49
CA LYS A 2 -15.23 49.20 17.41
C LYS A 2 -15.71 48.91 15.97
N ARG A 3 -15.45 49.77 14.99
CA ARG A 3 -15.90 49.64 13.58
C ARG A 3 -15.18 48.49 12.84
N ASN A 4 -13.92 48.20 13.15
CA ASN A 4 -13.15 47.12 12.54
C ASN A 4 -13.53 45.72 13.10
N LYS A 5 -14.05 45.63 14.33
CA LYS A 5 -14.56 44.39 14.89
C LYS A 5 -15.91 43.99 14.25
N LEU A 6 -16.75 44.98 13.97
CA LEU A 6 -18.06 44.75 13.32
C LEU A 6 -17.90 44.25 11.85
N LEU A 7 -16.98 44.87 11.10
CA LEU A 7 -16.65 44.48 9.73
C LEU A 7 -16.04 43.08 9.66
N ARG A 8 -15.14 42.73 10.60
CA ARG A 8 -14.60 41.35 10.68
C ARG A 8 -15.67 40.31 11.03
N GLY A 9 -16.62 40.65 11.90
CA GLY A 9 -17.75 39.76 12.24
C GLY A 9 -18.66 39.50 11.04
N ILE A 10 -18.98 40.53 10.25
CA ILE A 10 -19.84 40.39 9.07
C ILE A 10 -19.16 39.57 7.95
N VAL A 11 -17.85 39.77 7.76
CA VAL A 11 -17.08 38.98 6.78
C VAL A 11 -16.97 37.50 7.18
N VAL A 12 -16.74 37.20 8.46
CA VAL A 12 -16.66 35.82 8.96
C VAL A 12 -18.02 35.11 8.85
N VAL A 13 -19.12 35.78 9.17
CA VAL A 13 -20.48 35.22 9.02
C VAL A 13 -20.83 35.04 7.55
N GLY A 14 -20.44 35.97 6.67
CA GLY A 14 -20.66 35.83 5.23
C GLY A 14 -19.87 34.68 4.60
N ILE A 15 -18.63 34.47 5.01
CA ILE A 15 -17.82 33.33 4.54
C ILE A 15 -18.38 32.00 5.08
N ALA A 16 -18.79 31.94 6.35
CA ALA A 16 -19.40 30.73 6.92
C ALA A 16 -20.73 30.38 6.24
N ALA A 17 -21.55 31.37 5.88
CA ALA A 17 -22.80 31.18 5.15
C ALA A 17 -22.54 30.72 3.70
N LEU A 18 -21.52 31.26 3.03
CA LEU A 18 -21.12 30.83 1.69
C LEU A 18 -20.57 29.40 1.69
N VAL A 19 -19.72 29.05 2.65
CA VAL A 19 -19.18 27.68 2.81
C VAL A 19 -20.33 26.70 3.10
N GLY A 20 -21.28 27.08 3.97
CA GLY A 20 -22.47 26.26 4.25
C GLY A 20 -23.38 26.09 3.02
N CYS A 21 -23.56 27.13 2.23
CA CYS A 21 -24.35 27.07 0.99
C CYS A 21 -23.68 26.18 -0.08
N VAL A 22 -22.34 26.28 -0.24
CA VAL A 22 -21.58 25.43 -1.15
C VAL A 22 -21.63 23.96 -0.71
N ALA A 23 -21.45 23.69 0.59
CA ALA A 23 -21.57 22.34 1.12
C ALA A 23 -22.97 21.73 0.93
N GLN A 24 -24.01 22.55 1.06
CA GLN A 24 -25.40 22.12 0.86
C GLN A 24 -25.73 21.85 -0.60
N VAL A 25 -25.22 22.66 -1.53
CA VAL A 25 -25.34 22.41 -2.98
C VAL A 25 -24.61 21.13 -3.37
N GLN A 26 -23.37 20.91 -2.89
CA GLN A 26 -22.61 19.69 -3.15
C GLN A 26 -23.28 18.44 -2.55
N ALA A 27 -23.95 18.56 -1.41
CA ALA A 27 -24.73 17.45 -0.83
C ALA A 27 -25.94 17.11 -1.71
N GLN A 28 -26.67 18.12 -2.19
CA GLN A 28 -27.83 17.91 -3.09
C GLN A 28 -27.42 17.31 -4.43
N GLU A 29 -26.30 17.75 -5.00
CA GLU A 29 -25.75 17.18 -6.25
C GLU A 29 -25.38 15.70 -6.05
N ARG A 30 -24.72 15.34 -4.96
CA ARG A 30 -24.40 13.94 -4.64
C ARG A 30 -25.63 13.07 -4.45
N ASP A 31 -26.65 13.57 -3.74
CA ASP A 31 -27.90 12.84 -3.53
C ASP A 31 -28.64 12.60 -4.87
N ALA A 32 -28.64 13.59 -5.76
CA ALA A 32 -29.22 13.45 -7.09
C ALA A 32 -28.41 12.46 -7.97
N GLU A 33 -27.10 12.52 -7.94
CA GLU A 33 -26.22 11.54 -8.65
C GLU A 33 -26.48 10.12 -8.15
N LEU A 34 -26.55 9.93 -6.82
CA LEU A 34 -26.82 8.63 -6.23
C LEU A 34 -28.23 8.11 -6.57
N ALA A 35 -29.23 9.00 -6.66
CA ALA A 35 -30.57 8.61 -7.08
C ALA A 35 -30.60 8.15 -8.54
N LEU A 36 -29.89 8.84 -9.45
CA LEU A 36 -29.73 8.42 -10.86
C LEU A 36 -29.00 7.08 -10.97
N LEU A 37 -27.95 6.89 -10.18
CA LEU A 37 -27.20 5.64 -10.14
C LEU A 37 -28.06 4.47 -9.69
N ARG A 38 -28.90 4.67 -8.67
CA ARG A 38 -29.87 3.66 -8.19
C ARG A 38 -30.87 3.30 -9.28
N GLY A 39 -31.43 4.29 -9.95
CA GLY A 39 -32.37 4.07 -11.06
C GLY A 39 -31.73 3.22 -12.17
N ALA A 40 -30.55 3.58 -12.63
CA ALA A 40 -29.83 2.82 -13.67
C ALA A 40 -29.51 1.38 -13.21
N ALA A 41 -29.09 1.20 -11.95
CA ALA A 41 -28.83 -0.14 -11.39
C ALA A 41 -30.11 -1.00 -11.27
N GLU A 42 -31.26 -0.38 -10.95
CA GLU A 42 -32.57 -1.03 -10.91
C GLU A 42 -33.06 -1.40 -12.32
N ASP A 43 -32.77 -0.56 -13.32
CA ASP A 43 -33.04 -0.83 -14.75
C ASP A 43 -32.14 -1.93 -15.33
N GLY A 44 -31.19 -2.44 -14.55
CA GLY A 44 -30.35 -3.58 -14.93
C GLY A 44 -29.01 -3.22 -15.55
N ASP A 45 -28.59 -1.93 -15.58
CA ASP A 45 -27.28 -1.54 -16.06
C ASP A 45 -26.17 -2.13 -15.17
N SER A 46 -25.31 -2.98 -15.75
CA SER A 46 -24.28 -3.72 -15.03
C SER A 46 -23.18 -2.82 -14.48
N ALA A 47 -22.83 -1.74 -15.19
CA ALA A 47 -21.85 -0.78 -14.74
C ALA A 47 -22.40 0.08 -13.58
N ALA A 48 -23.68 0.47 -13.65
CA ALA A 48 -24.35 1.17 -12.55
C ALA A 48 -24.49 0.27 -11.32
N GLN A 49 -24.81 -1.02 -11.50
CA GLN A 49 -24.84 -2.00 -10.41
C GLN A 49 -23.48 -2.14 -9.75
N PHE A 50 -22.40 -2.22 -10.51
CA PHE A 50 -21.04 -2.29 -10.01
C PHE A 50 -20.65 -1.03 -9.24
N THR A 51 -20.90 0.16 -9.80
CA THR A 51 -20.58 1.43 -9.15
C THR A 51 -21.40 1.62 -7.86
N LEU A 52 -22.69 1.32 -7.88
CA LEU A 52 -23.52 1.37 -6.69
C LEU A 52 -23.06 0.36 -5.62
N ALA A 53 -22.60 -0.83 -6.04
CA ALA A 53 -22.00 -1.81 -5.14
C ALA A 53 -20.74 -1.27 -4.46
N ASN A 54 -19.88 -0.56 -5.19
CA ASN A 54 -18.71 0.13 -4.61
C ASN A 54 -19.11 1.16 -3.54
N HIS A 55 -20.18 1.93 -3.79
CA HIS A 55 -20.74 2.87 -2.81
C HIS A 55 -21.17 2.17 -1.51
N TYR A 56 -21.92 1.08 -1.61
CA TYR A 56 -22.32 0.29 -0.43
C TYR A 56 -21.12 -0.41 0.24
N TYR A 57 -20.19 -0.92 -0.52
CA TYR A 57 -18.99 -1.58 -0.01
C TYR A 57 -18.13 -0.64 0.85
N ARG A 58 -18.01 0.64 0.44
CA ARG A 58 -17.17 1.65 1.09
C ARG A 58 -17.91 2.59 2.02
N GLY A 59 -19.24 2.67 1.94
CA GLY A 59 -20.05 3.66 2.64
C GLY A 59 -19.94 5.06 2.02
N LEU A 60 -19.70 5.17 0.71
CA LEU A 60 -19.55 6.45 0.02
C LEU A 60 -20.92 7.05 -0.29
N GLY A 61 -21.30 8.09 0.43
CA GLY A 61 -22.63 8.72 0.31
C GLY A 61 -23.82 7.85 0.71
N VAL A 62 -23.56 6.64 1.20
CA VAL A 62 -24.53 5.69 1.76
C VAL A 62 -23.97 5.06 3.01
N GLN A 63 -24.82 4.49 3.86
CA GLN A 63 -24.33 3.63 4.93
C GLN A 63 -23.68 2.39 4.34
N GLN A 64 -22.49 2.02 4.84
CA GLN A 64 -21.79 0.81 4.43
C GLN A 64 -22.68 -0.42 4.66
N ASP A 65 -22.82 -1.24 3.61
CA ASP A 65 -23.67 -2.43 3.61
C ASP A 65 -23.09 -3.49 2.66
N TYR A 66 -22.35 -4.42 3.24
CA TYR A 66 -21.70 -5.48 2.47
C TYR A 66 -22.69 -6.43 1.78
N ASP A 67 -23.87 -6.67 2.37
CA ASP A 67 -24.87 -7.57 1.78
C ASP A 67 -25.46 -6.96 0.50
N LYS A 68 -25.77 -5.65 0.54
CA LYS A 68 -26.21 -4.94 -0.67
C LYS A 68 -25.12 -4.85 -1.71
N ALA A 69 -23.88 -4.59 -1.30
CA ALA A 69 -22.74 -4.57 -2.23
C ALA A 69 -22.59 -5.91 -2.94
N LEU A 70 -22.62 -7.01 -2.21
CA LEU A 70 -22.51 -8.36 -2.76
C LEU A 70 -23.64 -8.71 -3.72
N ALA A 71 -24.89 -8.37 -3.36
CA ALA A 71 -26.04 -8.59 -4.23
C ALA A 71 -25.92 -7.84 -5.55
N LEU A 72 -25.42 -6.60 -5.53
CA LEU A 72 -25.23 -5.78 -6.72
C LEU A 72 -24.03 -6.26 -7.55
N TYR A 73 -22.89 -6.57 -6.93
CA TYR A 73 -21.78 -7.20 -7.64
C TYR A 73 -22.19 -8.53 -8.29
N GLY A 74 -23.01 -9.35 -7.60
CA GLY A 74 -23.54 -10.58 -8.15
C GLY A 74 -24.36 -10.34 -9.41
N LYS A 75 -25.31 -9.39 -9.38
CA LYS A 75 -26.11 -9.02 -10.55
C LYS A 75 -25.26 -8.55 -11.73
N ALA A 76 -24.24 -7.72 -11.48
CA ALA A 76 -23.34 -7.25 -12.51
C ALA A 76 -22.47 -8.40 -13.08
N ALA A 77 -21.99 -9.29 -12.21
CA ALA A 77 -21.21 -10.49 -12.61
C ALA A 77 -22.06 -11.51 -13.39
N ASP A 78 -23.33 -11.67 -13.05
CA ASP A 78 -24.25 -12.55 -13.78
C ASP A 78 -24.51 -12.04 -15.22
N GLN A 79 -24.30 -10.75 -15.45
CA GLN A 79 -24.32 -10.14 -16.78
C GLN A 79 -22.96 -10.21 -17.49
N GLY A 80 -21.96 -10.86 -16.87
CA GLY A 80 -20.63 -11.05 -17.44
C GLY A 80 -19.70 -9.85 -17.27
N LEU A 81 -19.98 -8.92 -16.34
CA LEU A 81 -19.08 -7.81 -16.10
C LEU A 81 -17.80 -8.28 -15.39
N ALA A 82 -16.68 -8.33 -16.12
CA ALA A 82 -15.40 -8.84 -15.61
C ALA A 82 -14.92 -8.10 -14.36
N ALA A 83 -15.14 -6.77 -14.26
CA ALA A 83 -14.80 -5.99 -13.08
C ALA A 83 -15.57 -6.46 -11.82
N ALA A 84 -16.85 -6.80 -11.97
CA ALA A 84 -17.67 -7.31 -10.87
C ALA A 84 -17.23 -8.73 -10.47
N GLU A 85 -16.90 -9.58 -11.44
CA GLU A 85 -16.35 -10.90 -11.17
C GLU A 85 -15.01 -10.82 -10.42
N ASN A 86 -14.09 -9.94 -10.85
CA ASN A 86 -12.84 -9.69 -10.13
C ASN A 86 -13.10 -9.22 -8.69
N ARG A 87 -14.03 -8.29 -8.51
CA ARG A 87 -14.38 -7.77 -7.18
C ARG A 87 -14.96 -8.85 -6.27
N LEU A 88 -15.83 -9.71 -6.78
CA LEU A 88 -16.33 -10.87 -6.03
C LEU A 88 -15.20 -11.82 -5.66
N GLY A 89 -14.25 -12.06 -6.58
CA GLY A 89 -13.04 -12.84 -6.29
C GLY A 89 -12.29 -12.28 -5.07
N MET A 90 -12.05 -10.99 -5.04
CA MET A 90 -11.35 -10.31 -3.92
C MET A 90 -12.14 -10.40 -2.61
N ILE A 91 -13.44 -10.22 -2.66
CA ILE A 91 -14.31 -10.32 -1.47
C ILE A 91 -14.26 -11.74 -0.89
N TYR A 92 -14.34 -12.78 -1.74
CA TYR A 92 -14.18 -14.16 -1.29
C TYR A 92 -12.76 -14.48 -0.79
N GLU A 93 -11.74 -13.93 -1.42
CA GLU A 93 -10.36 -14.10 -0.98
C GLU A 93 -10.10 -13.50 0.40
N ARG A 94 -10.67 -12.31 0.68
CA ARG A 94 -10.47 -11.59 1.95
C ARG A 94 -11.48 -11.97 3.04
N GLY A 95 -12.60 -12.59 2.68
CA GLY A 95 -13.68 -12.92 3.62
C GLY A 95 -14.44 -11.69 4.12
N LEU A 96 -14.67 -10.70 3.26
CA LEU A 96 -15.31 -9.43 3.64
C LEU A 96 -16.84 -9.58 3.60
N GLY A 97 -17.48 -9.50 4.77
CA GLY A 97 -18.92 -9.71 4.90
C GLY A 97 -19.36 -11.16 4.74
N MET A 98 -18.45 -12.11 4.50
CA MET A 98 -18.74 -13.52 4.33
C MET A 98 -17.52 -14.39 4.70
N PRO A 99 -17.67 -15.72 4.89
CA PRO A 99 -16.53 -16.59 5.12
C PRO A 99 -15.55 -16.60 3.93
N GLN A 100 -14.25 -16.48 4.25
CA GLN A 100 -13.17 -16.57 3.27
C GLN A 100 -13.23 -17.89 2.47
N SER A 101 -13.05 -17.79 1.14
CA SER A 101 -13.04 -18.95 0.27
C SER A 101 -12.16 -18.72 -0.96
N TYR A 102 -10.92 -19.19 -0.90
CA TYR A 102 -10.00 -19.12 -2.03
C TYR A 102 -10.49 -19.89 -3.27
N GLY A 103 -11.22 -21.00 -3.09
CA GLY A 103 -11.80 -21.75 -4.21
C GLY A 103 -12.86 -20.96 -4.99
N ARG A 104 -13.72 -20.22 -4.27
CA ARG A 104 -14.68 -19.31 -4.91
C ARG A 104 -13.96 -18.10 -5.52
N ALA A 105 -12.99 -17.53 -4.83
CA ALA A 105 -12.16 -16.45 -5.36
C ALA A 105 -11.52 -16.86 -6.70
N MET A 106 -10.87 -18.02 -6.75
CA MET A 106 -10.26 -18.56 -7.97
C MET A 106 -11.27 -18.74 -9.12
N THR A 107 -12.50 -19.14 -8.79
CA THR A 107 -13.56 -19.28 -9.80
C THR A 107 -13.94 -17.94 -10.42
N PHE A 108 -14.13 -16.91 -9.60
CA PHE A 108 -14.49 -15.58 -10.07
C PHE A 108 -13.31 -14.89 -10.78
N TYR A 109 -12.10 -14.98 -10.24
CA TYR A 109 -10.92 -14.46 -10.93
C TYR A 109 -10.72 -15.10 -12.30
N ARG A 110 -10.93 -16.43 -12.42
CA ARG A 110 -10.80 -17.12 -13.72
C ARG A 110 -11.82 -16.62 -14.72
N LYS A 111 -13.07 -16.39 -14.32
CA LYS A 111 -14.12 -15.83 -15.21
C LYS A 111 -13.69 -14.46 -15.74
N ALA A 112 -13.28 -13.55 -14.87
CA ALA A 112 -12.81 -12.22 -15.24
C ALA A 112 -11.50 -12.28 -16.07
N ALA A 113 -10.55 -13.14 -15.71
CA ALA A 113 -9.25 -13.25 -16.36
C ALA A 113 -9.36 -13.74 -17.82
N VAL A 114 -10.27 -14.67 -18.11
CA VAL A 114 -10.51 -15.14 -19.50
C VAL A 114 -11.18 -14.09 -20.36
N GLN A 115 -11.84 -13.11 -19.77
CA GLN A 115 -12.39 -11.93 -20.45
C GLN A 115 -11.33 -10.83 -20.67
N GLY A 116 -10.09 -11.06 -20.23
CA GLY A 116 -9.00 -10.10 -20.42
C GLY A 116 -8.80 -9.11 -19.26
N ASN A 117 -9.52 -9.24 -18.15
CA ASN A 117 -9.30 -8.32 -17.03
C ASN A 117 -7.89 -8.53 -16.40
N ALA A 118 -7.00 -7.54 -16.55
CA ALA A 118 -5.60 -7.63 -16.15
C ALA A 118 -5.43 -7.89 -14.64
N LEU A 119 -6.20 -7.19 -13.80
CA LEU A 119 -6.16 -7.38 -12.34
C LEU A 119 -6.62 -8.80 -11.94
N ALA A 120 -7.63 -9.35 -12.64
CA ALA A 120 -8.07 -10.71 -12.37
C ALA A 120 -7.03 -11.73 -12.83
N GLN A 121 -6.32 -11.47 -13.94
CA GLN A 121 -5.21 -12.31 -14.40
C GLN A 121 -4.08 -12.30 -13.37
N TYR A 122 -3.69 -11.15 -12.86
CA TYR A 122 -2.73 -11.02 -11.77
C TYR A 122 -3.17 -11.79 -10.51
N ASN A 123 -4.39 -11.53 -10.02
CA ASN A 123 -4.91 -12.19 -8.82
C ASN A 123 -5.00 -13.72 -8.99
N LEU A 124 -5.37 -14.19 -10.17
CA LEU A 124 -5.39 -15.62 -10.48
C LEU A 124 -3.97 -16.22 -10.48
N GLY A 125 -2.98 -15.49 -11.02
CA GLY A 125 -1.57 -15.85 -10.96
C GLY A 125 -1.09 -16.02 -9.51
N MET A 126 -1.42 -15.06 -8.62
CA MET A 126 -1.10 -15.12 -7.20
C MET A 126 -1.72 -16.35 -6.48
N LEU A 127 -2.94 -16.73 -6.84
CA LEU A 127 -3.54 -17.93 -6.27
C LEU A 127 -2.85 -19.21 -6.74
N TYR A 128 -2.39 -19.28 -7.99
CA TYR A 128 -1.60 -20.41 -8.48
C TYR A 128 -0.21 -20.46 -7.87
N GLU A 129 0.46 -19.30 -7.70
CA GLU A 129 1.78 -19.21 -7.08
C GLU A 129 1.77 -19.65 -5.62
N THR A 130 0.73 -19.28 -4.87
CA THR A 130 0.61 -19.60 -3.43
C THR A 130 -0.06 -20.95 -3.17
N GLY A 131 -0.70 -21.56 -4.19
CA GLY A 131 -1.52 -22.77 -4.04
C GLY A 131 -2.82 -22.52 -3.27
N LYS A 132 -3.20 -21.27 -3.03
CA LYS A 132 -4.45 -20.93 -2.36
C LYS A 132 -5.63 -21.18 -3.27
N GLY A 133 -6.62 -21.94 -2.78
CA GLY A 133 -7.82 -22.29 -3.55
C GLY A 133 -7.65 -23.45 -4.53
N GLY A 134 -6.44 -24.02 -4.65
CA GLY A 134 -6.13 -25.13 -5.52
C GLY A 134 -4.74 -25.70 -5.28
N ARG A 135 -4.15 -26.29 -6.31
CA ARG A 135 -2.78 -26.77 -6.28
C ARG A 135 -1.84 -25.63 -6.69
N LEU A 136 -0.68 -25.55 -6.01
CA LEU A 136 0.43 -24.69 -6.41
C LEU A 136 0.89 -25.08 -7.82
N ASP A 137 0.99 -24.08 -8.72
CA ASP A 137 1.39 -24.28 -10.11
C ASP A 137 2.09 -23.01 -10.65
N TYR A 138 3.41 -22.99 -10.57
CA TYR A 138 4.22 -21.87 -11.05
C TYR A 138 4.12 -21.64 -12.57
N SER A 139 3.82 -22.69 -13.37
CA SER A 139 3.64 -22.52 -14.82
C SER A 139 2.38 -21.73 -15.12
N GLN A 140 1.26 -22.10 -14.48
CA GLN A 140 0.01 -21.37 -14.62
C GLN A 140 0.13 -19.96 -14.04
N ALA A 141 0.82 -19.77 -12.91
CA ALA A 141 1.06 -18.47 -12.34
C ALA A 141 1.77 -17.54 -13.34
N LEU A 142 2.91 -17.97 -13.90
CA LEU A 142 3.66 -17.20 -14.87
C LEU A 142 2.86 -16.89 -16.15
N ASP A 143 2.07 -17.84 -16.64
CA ASP A 143 1.24 -17.64 -17.84
C ASP A 143 0.18 -16.54 -17.60
N TRP A 144 -0.41 -16.51 -16.41
CA TRP A 144 -1.38 -15.46 -16.06
C TRP A 144 -0.72 -14.12 -15.77
N PHE A 145 0.42 -14.09 -15.06
CA PHE A 145 1.19 -12.86 -14.87
C PHE A 145 1.64 -12.24 -16.20
N ARG A 146 2.10 -13.04 -17.16
CA ARG A 146 2.46 -12.55 -18.49
C ARG A 146 1.30 -11.90 -19.23
N LYS A 147 0.11 -12.51 -19.17
CA LYS A 147 -1.10 -11.94 -19.79
C LYS A 147 -1.49 -10.59 -19.17
N ALA A 148 -1.34 -10.45 -17.86
CA ALA A 148 -1.58 -9.19 -17.19
C ALA A 148 -0.47 -8.14 -17.52
N ALA A 149 0.79 -8.57 -17.55
CA ALA A 149 1.93 -7.75 -17.90
C ALA A 149 1.93 -7.27 -19.37
N GLU A 150 1.33 -8.03 -20.29
CA GLU A 150 1.07 -7.61 -21.67
C GLU A 150 0.06 -6.46 -21.77
N GLN A 151 -0.68 -6.19 -20.69
CA GLN A 151 -1.63 -5.08 -20.55
C GLN A 151 -1.05 -3.97 -19.66
N ASP A 152 0.27 -3.94 -19.48
CA ASP A 152 0.99 -2.95 -18.68
C ASP A 152 0.56 -2.91 -17.20
N GLU A 153 0.13 -4.07 -16.63
CA GLU A 153 -0.16 -4.17 -15.20
C GLU A 153 1.16 -4.25 -14.40
N PRO A 154 1.52 -3.21 -13.62
CA PRO A 154 2.87 -3.08 -13.06
C PRO A 154 3.23 -4.17 -12.04
N ASP A 155 2.24 -4.60 -11.25
CA ASP A 155 2.46 -5.65 -10.25
C ASP A 155 2.69 -7.01 -10.93
N ALA A 156 2.04 -7.26 -12.07
CA ALA A 156 2.25 -8.47 -12.85
C ALA A 156 3.63 -8.46 -13.56
N GLU A 157 4.08 -7.31 -14.05
CA GLU A 157 5.43 -7.16 -14.60
C GLU A 157 6.50 -7.44 -13.54
N GLU A 158 6.30 -6.95 -12.31
CA GLU A 158 7.17 -7.22 -11.16
C GLU A 158 7.24 -8.71 -10.86
N GLU A 159 6.10 -9.41 -10.81
CA GLU A 159 6.04 -10.85 -10.55
C GLU A 159 6.72 -11.67 -11.66
N VAL A 160 6.57 -11.29 -12.93
CA VAL A 160 7.32 -11.96 -14.02
C VAL A 160 8.83 -11.78 -13.80
N GLY A 161 9.28 -10.59 -13.42
CA GLY A 161 10.68 -10.33 -13.06
C GLY A 161 11.13 -11.20 -11.89
N TYR A 162 10.31 -11.32 -10.85
CA TYR A 162 10.59 -12.15 -9.68
C TYR A 162 10.71 -13.64 -10.04
N PHE A 163 9.88 -14.15 -10.94
CA PHE A 163 9.96 -15.53 -11.43
C PHE A 163 11.29 -15.83 -12.10
N PHE A 164 11.81 -14.92 -12.93
CA PHE A 164 13.13 -15.06 -13.55
C PHE A 164 14.26 -14.93 -12.51
N GLN A 165 14.15 -14.00 -11.58
CA GLN A 165 15.14 -13.82 -10.50
C GLN A 165 15.26 -15.05 -9.60
N ARG A 166 14.14 -15.70 -9.29
CA ARG A 166 14.09 -16.88 -8.41
C ARG A 166 14.36 -18.18 -9.15
N GLY A 167 14.12 -18.23 -10.46
CA GLY A 167 14.27 -19.42 -11.27
C GLY A 167 13.23 -20.51 -10.95
N PHE A 168 11.97 -20.15 -10.65
CA PHE A 168 10.92 -21.10 -10.27
C PHE A 168 10.63 -22.17 -11.35
N LEU A 169 10.88 -21.86 -12.62
CA LEU A 169 10.64 -22.75 -13.77
C LEU A 169 11.93 -23.14 -14.51
N GLY A 170 13.09 -22.95 -13.90
CA GLY A 170 14.37 -23.27 -14.51
C GLY A 170 15.55 -22.59 -13.83
N ALA A 171 16.58 -22.24 -14.61
CA ALA A 171 17.70 -21.47 -14.09
C ALA A 171 17.28 -19.99 -13.82
N ARG A 172 17.95 -19.37 -12.85
CA ARG A 172 17.81 -17.93 -12.61
C ARG A 172 18.33 -17.16 -13.82
N ASP A 173 17.57 -16.14 -14.23
CA ASP A 173 17.90 -15.26 -15.34
C ASP A 173 17.78 -13.81 -14.88
N TYR A 174 18.87 -13.29 -14.35
CA TYR A 174 18.90 -11.93 -13.80
C TYR A 174 18.77 -10.84 -14.88
N GLU A 175 19.18 -11.11 -16.12
CA GLU A 175 19.05 -10.15 -17.22
C GLU A 175 17.57 -9.97 -17.57
N LYS A 176 16.85 -11.07 -17.77
CA LYS A 176 15.41 -11.00 -18.01
C LYS A 176 14.64 -10.44 -16.80
N ALA A 177 15.03 -10.81 -15.57
CA ALA A 177 14.42 -10.22 -14.38
C ALA A 177 14.54 -8.69 -14.39
N ARG A 178 15.72 -8.18 -14.72
CA ARG A 178 15.99 -6.74 -14.80
C ARG A 178 15.18 -6.05 -15.90
N GLU A 179 14.99 -6.68 -17.05
CA GLU A 179 14.14 -6.14 -18.13
C GLU A 179 12.70 -5.96 -17.66
N TRP A 180 12.14 -6.96 -17.02
CA TRP A 180 10.78 -6.91 -16.48
C TRP A 180 10.64 -5.91 -15.34
N TYR A 181 11.58 -5.89 -14.39
CA TYR A 181 11.58 -4.88 -13.33
C TYR A 181 11.70 -3.44 -13.87
N LYS A 182 12.44 -3.23 -14.98
CA LYS A 182 12.49 -1.90 -15.63
C LYS A 182 11.13 -1.47 -16.15
N ARG A 183 10.41 -2.35 -16.84
CA ARG A 183 9.05 -2.06 -17.31
C ARG A 183 8.14 -1.73 -16.13
N ALA A 184 8.09 -2.57 -15.11
CA ALA A 184 7.31 -2.32 -13.91
C ALA A 184 7.68 -1.00 -13.22
N ALA A 185 8.97 -0.68 -13.15
CA ALA A 185 9.47 0.57 -12.57
C ALA A 185 9.09 1.81 -13.38
N GLU A 186 9.05 1.72 -14.71
CA GLU A 186 8.56 2.76 -15.62
C GLU A 186 7.06 3.02 -15.45
N HIS A 187 6.28 1.97 -15.15
CA HIS A 187 4.87 2.07 -14.80
C HIS A 187 4.63 2.40 -13.31
N GLY A 188 5.69 2.74 -12.56
CA GLY A 188 5.61 3.27 -11.20
C GLY A 188 5.63 2.23 -10.09
N CYS A 189 5.86 0.93 -10.35
CA CYS A 189 5.96 -0.08 -9.31
C CYS A 189 7.14 0.17 -8.37
N SER A 190 6.88 0.54 -7.13
CA SER A 190 7.93 0.84 -6.14
C SER A 190 8.73 -0.40 -5.73
N ASN A 191 8.12 -1.58 -5.73
CA ASN A 191 8.82 -2.83 -5.46
C ASN A 191 9.83 -3.14 -6.56
N ALA A 192 9.45 -2.99 -7.83
CA ALA A 192 10.35 -3.17 -8.96
C ALA A 192 11.53 -2.17 -8.93
N GLN A 193 11.27 -0.91 -8.55
CA GLN A 193 12.34 0.07 -8.35
C GLN A 193 13.30 -0.37 -7.24
N ASN A 194 12.78 -0.88 -6.11
CA ASN A 194 13.61 -1.43 -5.05
C ASN A 194 14.41 -2.65 -5.53
N GLN A 195 13.82 -3.54 -6.32
CA GLN A 195 14.53 -4.70 -6.87
C GLN A 195 15.65 -4.30 -7.84
N LEU A 196 15.45 -3.27 -8.67
CA LEU A 196 16.50 -2.73 -9.54
C LEU A 196 17.65 -2.15 -8.72
N GLY A 197 17.37 -1.45 -7.63
CA GLY A 197 18.37 -0.99 -6.67
C GLY A 197 19.16 -2.16 -6.06
N TYR A 198 18.47 -3.21 -5.63
CA TYR A 198 19.10 -4.42 -5.09
C TYR A 198 19.98 -5.15 -6.12
N MET A 199 19.52 -5.23 -7.37
CA MET A 199 20.30 -5.83 -8.45
C MET A 199 21.57 -5.03 -8.76
N ALA A 200 21.48 -3.69 -8.79
CA ALA A 200 22.65 -2.82 -8.97
C ALA A 200 23.60 -2.90 -7.76
N GLN A 201 23.07 -2.96 -6.54
CA GLN A 201 23.87 -3.10 -5.32
C GLN A 201 24.71 -4.40 -5.30
N LEU A 202 24.15 -5.50 -5.80
CA LEU A 202 24.80 -6.82 -5.76
C LEU A 202 25.45 -7.25 -7.09
N GLY A 203 25.31 -6.47 -8.17
CA GLY A 203 25.80 -6.85 -9.48
C GLY A 203 25.05 -8.03 -10.12
N LEU A 204 23.71 -8.10 -9.91
CA LEU A 204 22.89 -9.19 -10.44
C LEU A 204 22.36 -8.85 -11.84
N GLY A 205 22.89 -9.47 -12.89
CA GLY A 205 22.56 -9.18 -14.28
C GLY A 205 22.92 -7.77 -14.74
N VAL A 206 23.79 -7.10 -14.00
CA VAL A 206 24.34 -5.78 -14.26
C VAL A 206 25.65 -5.65 -13.48
N GLU A 207 26.56 -4.78 -13.90
CA GLU A 207 27.75 -4.43 -13.11
C GLU A 207 27.33 -3.80 -11.76
N GLN A 208 28.07 -4.12 -10.69
CA GLN A 208 27.78 -3.56 -9.37
C GLN A 208 28.00 -2.05 -9.35
N ASP A 209 26.97 -1.32 -8.95
CA ASP A 209 26.97 0.14 -8.88
C ASP A 209 26.08 0.63 -7.71
N TYR A 210 26.73 1.07 -6.64
CA TYR A 210 26.01 1.57 -5.45
C TYR A 210 25.35 2.94 -5.67
N VAL A 211 25.88 3.77 -6.57
CA VAL A 211 25.27 5.07 -6.90
C VAL A 211 23.97 4.82 -7.67
N GLN A 212 24.00 3.94 -8.67
CA GLN A 212 22.78 3.52 -9.37
C GLN A 212 21.78 2.84 -8.44
N ALA A 213 22.26 2.04 -7.47
CA ALA A 213 21.39 1.43 -6.47
C ALA A 213 20.66 2.48 -5.63
N LEU A 214 21.38 3.52 -5.16
CA LEU A 214 20.79 4.64 -4.43
C LEU A 214 19.73 5.38 -5.25
N ASP A 215 19.99 5.65 -6.52
CA ASP A 215 19.02 6.33 -7.39
C ASP A 215 17.70 5.55 -7.48
N TRP A 216 17.76 4.24 -7.63
CA TRP A 216 16.57 3.39 -7.65
C TRP A 216 15.88 3.31 -6.31
N TYR A 217 16.65 3.16 -5.23
CA TYR A 217 16.08 3.15 -3.88
C TYR A 217 15.40 4.47 -3.52
N TYR A 218 15.97 5.63 -3.91
CA TYR A 218 15.32 6.92 -3.71
C TYR A 218 13.98 7.05 -4.44
N LYS A 219 13.89 6.53 -5.68
CA LYS A 219 12.61 6.50 -6.41
C LYS A 219 11.56 5.67 -5.68
N ALA A 220 11.93 4.48 -5.21
CA ALA A 220 11.04 3.61 -4.45
C ALA A 220 10.67 4.22 -3.09
N ALA A 221 11.64 4.79 -2.38
CA ALA A 221 11.43 5.43 -1.07
C ALA A 221 10.56 6.68 -1.14
N ALA A 222 10.60 7.43 -2.26
CA ALA A 222 9.71 8.56 -2.51
C ALA A 222 8.24 8.14 -2.58
N GLN A 223 7.97 6.90 -2.97
CA GLN A 223 6.64 6.27 -2.95
C GLN A 223 6.32 5.59 -1.61
N GLY A 224 7.20 5.73 -0.61
CA GLY A 224 7.02 5.16 0.71
C GLY A 224 7.48 3.72 0.86
N ASN A 225 8.18 3.11 -0.10
CA ASN A 225 8.63 1.72 0.00
C ASN A 225 9.56 1.49 1.21
N PRO A 226 9.17 0.69 2.23
CA PRO A 226 9.95 0.55 3.46
C PRO A 226 11.25 -0.24 3.26
N ASN A 227 11.30 -1.15 2.28
CA ASN A 227 12.52 -1.90 2.00
C ASN A 227 13.57 -1.00 1.34
N ALA A 228 13.14 -0.11 0.44
CA ALA A 228 14.02 0.87 -0.16
C ALA A 228 14.55 1.87 0.88
N GLN A 229 13.72 2.31 1.82
CA GLN A 229 14.14 3.17 2.92
C GLN A 229 15.19 2.46 3.81
N GLU A 230 14.98 1.20 4.14
CA GLU A 230 15.95 0.39 4.88
C GLU A 230 17.26 0.25 4.11
N ASN A 231 17.22 -0.06 2.80
CA ASN A 231 18.39 -0.19 1.94
C ASN A 231 19.17 1.13 1.84
N ILE A 232 18.52 2.29 1.74
CA ILE A 232 19.20 3.59 1.77
C ILE A 232 19.92 3.77 3.10
N GLY A 233 19.26 3.48 4.23
CA GLY A 233 19.88 3.51 5.56
C GLY A 233 21.12 2.63 5.63
N TYR A 234 21.06 1.42 5.08
CA TYR A 234 22.19 0.50 5.02
C TYR A 234 23.37 1.08 4.20
N LEU A 235 23.11 1.68 3.04
CA LEU A 235 24.17 2.26 2.21
C LEU A 235 24.85 3.46 2.90
N TYR A 236 24.09 4.33 3.59
CA TYR A 236 24.66 5.40 4.40
C TYR A 236 25.48 4.89 5.59
N GLN A 237 24.98 3.87 6.29
CA GLN A 237 25.68 3.29 7.45
C GLN A 237 27.06 2.73 7.05
N HIS A 238 27.19 2.18 5.84
CA HIS A 238 28.40 1.51 5.37
C HIS A 238 29.25 2.34 4.39
N GLY A 239 28.81 3.55 4.04
CA GLY A 239 29.52 4.41 3.08
C GLY A 239 29.59 3.81 1.68
N MET A 240 28.52 3.15 1.23
CA MET A 240 28.47 2.49 -0.10
C MET A 240 27.81 3.41 -1.13
N GLY A 241 28.58 3.91 -2.09
CA GLY A 241 28.13 4.86 -3.10
C GLY A 241 27.88 6.29 -2.58
N VAL A 242 27.97 6.48 -1.28
CA VAL A 242 27.91 7.76 -0.56
C VAL A 242 28.92 7.76 0.57
N GLU A 243 29.24 8.93 1.11
CA GLU A 243 30.01 9.04 2.36
C GLU A 243 29.20 8.42 3.52
N ALA A 244 29.89 7.73 4.43
CA ALA A 244 29.25 7.12 5.59
C ALA A 244 28.66 8.20 6.51
N ASP A 245 27.36 8.09 6.80
CA ASP A 245 26.62 9.04 7.65
C ASP A 245 25.60 8.28 8.50
N TYR A 246 25.92 8.10 9.77
CA TYR A 246 25.06 7.40 10.72
C TYR A 246 23.76 8.17 11.02
N ILE A 247 23.76 9.51 10.93
CA ILE A 247 22.56 10.33 11.19
C ILE A 247 21.57 10.15 10.02
N GLN A 248 22.06 10.15 8.78
CA GLN A 248 21.24 9.84 7.62
C GLN A 248 20.74 8.37 7.68
N ALA A 249 21.61 7.42 8.03
CA ALA A 249 21.21 6.03 8.18
C ALA A 249 20.08 5.87 9.20
N GLU A 250 20.22 6.47 10.38
CA GLU A 250 19.20 6.46 11.43
C GLU A 250 17.88 7.04 10.94
N THR A 251 17.93 8.20 10.27
CA THR A 251 16.74 8.87 9.71
C THR A 251 15.96 7.95 8.76
N TRP A 252 16.67 7.24 7.88
CA TRP A 252 16.05 6.33 6.93
C TRP A 252 15.52 5.05 7.60
N TYR A 253 16.24 4.51 8.57
CA TYR A 253 15.77 3.38 9.36
C TYR A 253 14.52 3.74 10.18
N TYR A 254 14.42 4.97 10.75
CA TYR A 254 13.19 5.42 11.42
C TYR A 254 11.99 5.46 10.48
N LYS A 255 12.17 5.93 9.24
CA LYS A 255 11.08 5.92 8.24
C LYS A 255 10.61 4.50 7.94
N ALA A 256 11.54 3.59 7.69
CA ALA A 256 11.24 2.19 7.42
C ALA A 256 10.61 1.48 8.63
N ALA A 257 11.16 1.67 9.82
CA ALA A 257 10.66 1.11 11.06
C ALA A 257 9.26 1.64 11.41
N GLY A 258 8.99 2.92 11.12
CA GLY A 258 7.66 3.53 11.25
C GLY A 258 6.59 2.79 10.44
N GLN A 259 6.97 2.14 9.35
CA GLN A 259 6.12 1.29 8.51
C GLN A 259 6.19 -0.20 8.87
N GLY A 260 6.91 -0.58 9.92
CA GLY A 260 7.01 -1.95 10.40
C GLY A 260 8.08 -2.80 9.71
N ASN A 261 9.09 -2.18 9.10
CA ASN A 261 10.22 -2.93 8.58
C ASN A 261 11.09 -3.47 9.72
N SER A 262 11.02 -4.77 9.98
CA SER A 262 11.72 -5.41 11.09
C SER A 262 13.25 -5.41 10.96
N ASN A 263 13.79 -5.30 9.74
CA ASN A 263 15.23 -5.14 9.57
C ASN A 263 15.68 -3.76 10.02
N ALA A 264 14.96 -2.71 9.62
CA ALA A 264 15.24 -1.35 10.07
C ALA A 264 15.14 -1.20 11.60
N GLU A 265 14.15 -1.86 12.22
CA GLU A 265 14.05 -1.89 13.68
C GLU A 265 15.25 -2.57 14.33
N ASN A 266 15.68 -3.72 13.80
CA ASN A 266 16.89 -4.38 14.26
C ASN A 266 18.12 -3.47 14.10
N GLN A 267 18.23 -2.73 13.01
CA GLN A 267 19.33 -1.78 12.79
C GLN A 267 19.30 -0.61 13.78
N LEU A 268 18.12 -0.05 14.07
CA LEU A 268 17.96 0.96 15.13
C LEU A 268 18.37 0.41 16.50
N GLY A 269 18.01 -0.84 16.81
CA GLY A 269 18.48 -1.52 18.01
C GLY A 269 20.00 -1.62 18.06
N TYR A 270 20.63 -1.98 16.94
CA TYR A 270 22.08 -2.07 16.82
C TYR A 270 22.76 -0.68 16.99
N MET A 271 22.24 0.35 16.34
CA MET A 271 22.77 1.72 16.45
C MET A 271 22.70 2.23 17.91
N ASN A 272 21.57 2.03 18.59
CA ASN A 272 21.41 2.41 20.00
C ASN A 272 22.32 1.59 20.92
N GLN A 273 22.54 0.30 20.66
CA GLN A 273 23.40 -0.54 21.47
C GLN A 273 24.86 -0.11 21.42
N TYR A 274 25.36 0.30 20.25
CA TYR A 274 26.77 0.60 20.02
C TYR A 274 27.07 2.11 19.93
N GLY A 275 26.06 2.96 20.01
CA GLY A 275 26.24 4.42 19.95
C GLY A 275 26.69 4.91 18.59
N LEU A 276 26.11 4.37 17.51
CA LEU A 276 26.46 4.75 16.13
C LEU A 276 25.70 6.02 15.72
N GLY A 277 26.39 7.15 15.68
CA GLY A 277 25.80 8.45 15.35
C GLY A 277 24.99 9.11 16.49
N ILE A 278 24.69 8.38 17.54
CA ILE A 278 23.93 8.79 18.72
C ILE A 278 24.59 8.21 19.97
N PRO A 279 24.39 8.79 21.17
CA PRO A 279 24.85 8.19 22.43
C PRO A 279 24.22 6.79 22.62
N PRO A 280 24.97 5.81 23.16
CA PRO A 280 24.41 4.48 23.43
C PRO A 280 23.25 4.52 24.41
N ASP A 281 22.14 3.86 24.03
CA ASP A 281 20.96 3.66 24.87
C ASP A 281 20.51 2.20 24.81
N LEU A 282 20.87 1.42 25.85
CA LEU A 282 20.59 0.00 25.90
C LEU A 282 19.10 -0.30 26.13
N ALA A 283 18.34 0.62 26.74
CA ALA A 283 16.91 0.46 26.94
C ALA A 283 16.18 0.61 25.62
N GLN A 284 16.52 1.61 24.82
CA GLN A 284 16.00 1.76 23.47
C GLN A 284 16.45 0.61 22.57
N ALA A 285 17.70 0.17 22.66
CA ALA A 285 18.17 -0.99 21.90
C ALA A 285 17.31 -2.24 22.15
N LEU A 286 17.02 -2.56 23.43
CA LEU A 286 16.14 -3.67 23.79
C LEU A 286 14.72 -3.52 23.26
N ALA A 287 14.17 -2.28 23.30
CA ALA A 287 12.84 -1.99 22.79
C ALA A 287 12.77 -2.26 21.28
N TRP A 288 13.74 -1.74 20.52
CA TRP A 288 13.81 -1.95 19.07
C TRP A 288 14.00 -3.42 18.69
N TYR A 289 14.93 -4.12 19.34
CA TYR A 289 15.13 -5.56 19.10
C TYR A 289 13.87 -6.37 19.42
N ARG A 290 13.14 -6.02 20.50
CA ARG A 290 11.89 -6.70 20.84
C ARG A 290 10.84 -6.49 19.76
N MET A 291 10.68 -5.26 19.26
CA MET A 291 9.74 -4.97 18.18
C MET A 291 10.03 -5.79 16.93
N ALA A 292 11.29 -5.86 16.53
CA ALA A 292 11.69 -6.67 15.38
C ALA A 292 11.52 -8.19 15.65
N ALA A 293 11.84 -8.64 16.86
CA ALA A 293 11.70 -10.03 17.29
C ALA A 293 10.23 -10.50 17.31
N ASP A 294 9.31 -9.65 17.76
CA ASP A 294 7.86 -9.92 17.78
C ASP A 294 7.30 -10.13 16.36
N GLN A 295 7.96 -9.58 15.34
CA GLN A 295 7.69 -9.83 13.93
C GLN A 295 8.41 -11.07 13.36
N GLY A 296 9.17 -11.78 14.19
CA GLY A 296 9.90 -12.98 13.79
C GLY A 296 11.27 -12.71 13.13
N ASN A 297 11.83 -11.50 13.27
CA ASN A 297 13.18 -11.21 12.80
C ASN A 297 14.22 -12.01 13.60
N LYS A 298 14.85 -12.99 12.94
CA LYS A 298 15.77 -13.93 13.60
C LYS A 298 16.99 -13.24 14.22
N THR A 299 17.58 -12.29 13.49
CA THR A 299 18.74 -11.53 13.99
C THR A 299 18.38 -10.70 15.21
N ALA A 300 17.20 -10.08 15.21
CA ALA A 300 16.72 -9.33 16.36
C ALA A 300 16.43 -10.23 17.58
N ILE A 301 15.91 -11.44 17.37
CA ILE A 301 15.74 -12.44 18.45
C ILE A 301 17.08 -12.78 19.09
N GLU A 302 18.12 -13.00 18.28
CA GLU A 302 19.48 -13.30 18.76
C GLU A 302 20.08 -12.09 19.49
N ASN A 303 19.98 -10.88 18.92
CA ASN A 303 20.47 -9.65 19.52
C ASN A 303 19.75 -9.33 20.84
N LEU A 304 18.43 -9.47 20.89
CA LEU A 304 17.63 -9.29 22.10
C LEU A 304 18.07 -10.23 23.22
N LYS A 305 18.25 -11.51 22.88
CA LYS A 305 18.72 -12.53 23.82
C LYS A 305 20.12 -12.17 24.35
N ALA A 306 21.07 -11.91 23.46
CA ALA A 306 22.47 -11.61 23.85
C ALA A 306 22.56 -10.36 24.73
N LEU A 307 21.80 -9.29 24.38
CA LEU A 307 21.79 -8.06 25.15
C LEU A 307 21.12 -8.28 26.53
N SER A 308 20.00 -8.99 26.55
CA SER A 308 19.30 -9.32 27.83
C SER A 308 20.16 -10.16 28.79
N GLU A 309 20.88 -11.16 28.28
CA GLU A 309 21.81 -11.99 29.10
C GLU A 309 22.94 -11.13 29.66
N ARG A 310 23.51 -10.22 28.87
CA ARG A 310 24.57 -9.29 29.32
C ARG A 310 24.09 -8.36 30.44
N LEU A 311 22.80 -8.01 30.44
CA LEU A 311 22.20 -7.07 31.38
C LEU A 311 21.62 -7.72 32.66
N GLN A 312 21.51 -9.04 32.74
CA GLN A 312 21.03 -9.77 33.92
C GLN A 312 21.89 -9.56 35.18
N GLY A 313 23.06 -8.94 35.09
CA GLY A 313 23.94 -8.58 36.19
C GLY A 313 23.91 -7.11 36.62
N VAL A 314 23.05 -6.26 36.03
CA VAL A 314 22.98 -4.82 36.30
C VAL A 314 21.66 -4.48 37.00
N ASP A 315 21.70 -3.58 38.00
CA ASP A 315 20.59 -3.22 38.89
C ASP A 315 19.19 -3.15 38.26
N ALA A 316 18.28 -3.98 38.75
CA ALA A 316 16.91 -4.13 38.25
C ALA A 316 16.05 -2.85 38.39
N GLU A 317 16.33 -1.97 39.33
CA GLU A 317 15.57 -0.76 39.60
C GLU A 317 15.77 0.33 38.51
N MET A 318 17.01 0.45 38.00
CA MET A 318 17.30 1.40 36.89
C MET A 318 16.64 0.96 35.59
N TRP A 319 16.39 -0.34 35.40
CA TRP A 319 15.75 -0.92 34.24
C TRP A 319 14.21 -0.78 34.25
N GLN A 320 13.58 -0.81 35.46
CA GLN A 320 12.14 -0.66 35.57
C GLN A 320 11.68 0.76 35.16
N ALA A 321 12.41 1.80 35.53
CA ALA A 321 12.07 3.17 35.16
C ALA A 321 12.25 3.42 33.64
N ALA A 322 13.40 3.04 33.08
CA ALA A 322 13.67 3.19 31.64
C ALA A 322 12.75 2.31 30.77
N SER A 323 12.29 1.15 31.29
CA SER A 323 11.40 0.24 30.56
C SER A 323 9.96 0.77 30.42
N VAL A 324 9.49 1.65 31.29
CA VAL A 324 8.13 2.21 31.23
C VAL A 324 8.03 3.23 30.10
N ASP A 325 8.99 4.15 29.98
CA ASP A 325 8.99 5.17 28.92
C ASP A 325 9.26 4.52 27.55
N ALA A 326 10.19 3.57 27.48
CA ALA A 326 10.46 2.79 26.28
C ALA A 326 9.22 1.97 25.85
N LYS A 327 8.50 1.37 26.80
CA LYS A 327 7.26 0.62 26.53
C LYS A 327 6.16 1.52 25.98
N GLN A 328 5.97 2.72 26.56
CA GLN A 328 4.96 3.68 26.06
C GLN A 328 5.32 4.17 24.65
N ALA A 329 6.60 4.45 24.38
CA ALA A 329 7.06 4.83 23.03
C ALA A 329 6.82 3.70 22.01
N VAL A 330 7.07 2.44 22.40
CA VAL A 330 6.81 1.24 21.57
C VAL A 330 5.32 1.06 21.30
N GLU A 331 4.47 1.20 22.34
CA GLU A 331 3.01 1.09 22.18
C GLU A 331 2.45 2.18 21.27
N ALA A 332 2.91 3.44 21.41
CA ALA A 332 2.53 4.55 20.54
C ALA A 332 2.96 4.29 19.07
N GLN A 333 4.13 3.72 18.88
CA GLN A 333 4.63 3.39 17.56
C GLN A 333 3.91 2.19 16.95
N ALA A 334 3.54 1.17 17.74
CA ALA A 334 2.71 0.07 17.29
C ALA A 334 1.31 0.55 16.85
N ALA A 335 0.66 1.43 17.63
CA ALA A 335 -0.62 2.02 17.27
C ALA A 335 -0.52 2.84 15.96
N ARG A 336 0.57 3.60 15.80
CA ARG A 336 0.85 4.36 14.58
C ARG A 336 1.02 3.45 13.35
N ARG A 337 1.72 2.30 13.48
CA ARG A 337 1.88 1.31 12.42
C ARG A 337 0.54 0.77 11.93
N VAL A 338 -0.35 0.40 12.86
CA VAL A 338 -1.70 -0.06 12.52
C VAL A 338 -2.43 1.01 11.70
N ARG A 339 -2.30 2.29 12.08
CA ARG A 339 -2.90 3.39 11.33
C ARG A 339 -2.29 3.54 9.94
N ILE A 340 -0.96 3.50 9.82
CA ILE A 340 -0.24 3.55 8.53
C ILE A 340 -0.68 2.39 7.63
N ALA A 341 -0.68 1.16 8.13
CA ALA A 341 -1.09 -0.02 7.36
C ALA A 341 -2.55 0.06 6.88
N ASN A 342 -3.44 0.62 7.72
CA ASN A 342 -4.84 0.82 7.35
C ASN A 342 -4.98 1.90 6.26
N LEU A 343 -4.25 3.03 6.37
CA LEU A 343 -4.25 4.08 5.36
C LEU A 343 -3.69 3.58 4.03
N GLN A 344 -2.58 2.86 4.04
CA GLN A 344 -1.99 2.25 2.84
C GLN A 344 -2.97 1.31 2.15
N ARG A 345 -3.65 0.44 2.91
CA ARG A 345 -4.67 -0.46 2.35
C ARG A 345 -5.82 0.31 1.72
N GLN A 346 -6.32 1.36 2.38
CA GLN A 346 -7.40 2.19 1.84
C GLN A 346 -6.98 2.90 0.54
N ILE A 347 -5.73 3.39 0.48
CA ILE A 347 -5.17 4.02 -0.73
C ILE A 347 -5.14 3.02 -1.89
N VAL A 348 -4.61 1.81 -1.68
CA VAL A 348 -4.56 0.77 -2.71
C VAL A 348 -5.96 0.39 -3.19
N ASP A 349 -6.91 0.23 -2.26
CA ASP A 349 -8.29 -0.09 -2.62
C ASP A 349 -8.96 1.03 -3.45
N LEU A 350 -8.69 2.32 -3.14
CA LEU A 350 -9.20 3.47 -3.90
C LEU A 350 -8.58 3.56 -5.30
N GLU A 351 -7.29 3.34 -5.41
CA GLU A 351 -6.60 3.36 -6.71
C GLU A 351 -7.05 2.22 -7.62
N MET A 352 -7.27 1.06 -7.05
CA MET A 352 -7.82 -0.07 -7.79
C MET A 352 -9.23 0.22 -8.29
N ASP A 353 -10.09 0.85 -7.47
CA ASP A 353 -11.42 1.25 -7.92
C ASP A 353 -11.36 2.31 -9.02
N ALA A 354 -10.44 3.28 -8.91
CA ALA A 354 -10.23 4.26 -9.96
C ALA A 354 -9.85 3.61 -11.30
N ARG A 355 -8.94 2.63 -11.29
CA ARG A 355 -8.55 1.87 -12.50
C ARG A 355 -9.72 1.05 -13.06
N LEU A 356 -10.52 0.44 -12.20
CA LEU A 356 -11.70 -0.33 -12.63
C LEU A 356 -12.76 0.55 -13.30
N GLU A 357 -13.06 1.72 -12.73
CA GLU A 357 -14.01 2.67 -13.30
C GLU A 357 -13.50 3.24 -14.66
N GLU A 358 -12.20 3.50 -14.78
CA GLU A 358 -11.58 3.89 -16.05
C GLU A 358 -11.68 2.79 -17.11
N SER A 359 -11.34 1.56 -16.75
CA SER A 359 -11.45 0.41 -17.66
C SER A 359 -12.89 0.21 -18.14
N LEU A 360 -13.87 0.42 -17.26
CA LEU A 360 -15.28 0.40 -17.63
C LEU A 360 -15.66 1.54 -18.60
N ALA A 361 -15.11 2.74 -18.39
CA ALA A 361 -15.33 3.88 -19.26
C ALA A 361 -14.71 3.68 -20.66
N GLU A 362 -13.60 2.95 -20.75
CA GLU A 362 -12.87 2.68 -22.00
C GLU A 362 -13.43 1.48 -22.77
N SER A 363 -13.86 0.43 -22.08
CA SER A 363 -14.30 -0.82 -22.69
C SER A 363 -15.58 -0.71 -23.51
N GLY A 364 -16.26 0.46 -23.48
CA GLY A 364 -17.50 0.67 -24.22
C GLY A 364 -18.64 -0.28 -23.80
N THR A 365 -18.49 -1.03 -22.70
CA THR A 365 -19.59 -1.77 -22.06
C THR A 365 -20.68 -0.83 -21.55
N ALA A 366 -20.34 0.46 -21.43
CA ALA A 366 -21.31 1.58 -21.49
C ALA A 366 -21.92 1.76 -22.89
N ALA A 367 -21.77 0.81 -23.82
CA ALA A 367 -22.26 0.96 -25.21
C ALA A 367 -23.79 1.01 -25.33
N ALA A 368 -24.51 0.74 -24.27
CA ALA A 368 -25.92 1.06 -24.14
C ALA A 368 -26.18 2.40 -23.44
N ALA A 369 -25.15 3.02 -22.81
CA ALA A 369 -25.25 4.32 -22.18
C ALA A 369 -24.55 5.36 -23.08
N PRO A 370 -25.22 6.50 -23.38
CA PRO A 370 -24.62 7.54 -24.20
C PRO A 370 -23.36 8.11 -23.54
N VAL A 371 -22.57 8.92 -24.29
CA VAL A 371 -21.33 9.64 -23.89
C VAL A 371 -21.32 10.13 -22.43
N MET A 372 -22.49 10.37 -21.85
CA MET A 372 -22.71 10.69 -20.43
C MET A 372 -22.30 9.58 -19.45
N GLY A 373 -22.39 8.30 -19.83
CA GLY A 373 -22.00 7.17 -18.95
C GLY A 373 -20.49 7.10 -18.78
N ALA A 374 -19.73 7.16 -19.86
CA ALA A 374 -18.26 7.14 -19.80
C ALA A 374 -17.71 8.39 -19.06
N LEU A 375 -18.33 9.56 -19.26
CA LEU A 375 -17.94 10.79 -18.55
C LEU A 375 -18.19 10.66 -17.03
N LYS A 376 -19.28 9.99 -16.65
CA LYS A 376 -19.63 9.75 -15.26
C LYS A 376 -18.66 8.77 -14.57
N LEU A 377 -18.32 7.67 -15.25
CA LEU A 377 -17.34 6.68 -14.72
C LEU A 377 -15.96 7.33 -14.55
N ARG A 378 -15.52 8.17 -15.49
CA ARG A 378 -14.27 8.94 -15.34
C ARG A 378 -14.30 9.90 -14.16
N LYS A 379 -15.44 10.57 -13.92
CA LYS A 379 -15.62 11.45 -12.75
C LYS A 379 -15.53 10.66 -11.43
N GLU A 380 -16.08 9.46 -11.38
CA GLU A 380 -15.94 8.57 -10.20
C GLU A 380 -14.49 8.13 -10.00
N ALA A 381 -13.77 7.76 -11.06
CA ALA A 381 -12.34 7.48 -10.98
C ALA A 381 -11.55 8.68 -10.44
N ASP A 382 -11.86 9.90 -10.88
CA ASP A 382 -11.25 11.13 -10.37
C ASP A 382 -11.56 11.36 -8.88
N ASN A 383 -12.78 11.06 -8.43
CA ASN A 383 -13.17 11.13 -7.01
C ASN A 383 -12.36 10.15 -6.15
N TYR A 384 -12.19 8.91 -6.60
CA TYR A 384 -11.37 7.92 -5.90
C TYR A 384 -9.90 8.34 -5.81
N ARG A 385 -9.35 8.90 -6.90
CA ARG A 385 -7.99 9.45 -6.90
C ARG A 385 -7.82 10.64 -5.96
N ALA A 386 -8.81 11.53 -5.90
CA ALA A 386 -8.79 12.67 -5.00
C ALA A 386 -8.79 12.24 -3.52
N GLU A 387 -9.59 11.21 -3.17
CA GLU A 387 -9.60 10.67 -1.82
C GLU A 387 -8.31 9.91 -1.51
N ALA A 388 -7.76 9.14 -2.44
CA ALA A 388 -6.46 8.49 -2.29
C ALA A 388 -5.34 9.53 -2.06
N ALA A 389 -5.37 10.66 -2.79
CA ALA A 389 -4.40 11.75 -2.60
C ALA A 389 -4.54 12.40 -1.21
N ARG A 390 -5.77 12.56 -0.70
CA ARG A 390 -6.01 13.04 0.65
C ARG A 390 -5.45 12.10 1.72
N LEU A 391 -5.67 10.78 1.59
CA LEU A 391 -5.13 9.78 2.51
C LEU A 391 -3.60 9.71 2.44
N ARG A 392 -3.00 9.92 1.26
CA ARG A 392 -1.53 10.05 1.13
C ARG A 392 -0.99 11.27 1.85
N ALA A 393 -1.69 12.41 1.83
CA ALA A 393 -1.30 13.59 2.58
C ALA A 393 -1.39 13.35 4.10
N GLU A 394 -2.41 12.61 4.57
CA GLU A 394 -2.52 12.18 5.96
C GLU A 394 -1.36 11.24 6.34
N LEU A 395 -1.03 10.29 5.47
CA LEU A 395 0.09 9.37 5.65
C LEU A 395 1.43 10.14 5.76
N ALA A 396 1.68 11.07 4.84
CA ALA A 396 2.87 11.92 4.88
C ALA A 396 2.96 12.78 6.16
N GLY A 397 1.83 13.25 6.69
CA GLY A 397 1.77 13.95 7.97
C GLY A 397 2.18 13.07 9.15
N LEU A 398 1.85 11.78 9.11
CA LEU A 398 2.32 10.81 10.10
C LEU A 398 3.84 10.60 10.01
N ASP A 399 4.43 10.61 8.81
CA ASP A 399 5.87 10.45 8.62
C ASP A 399 6.68 11.65 9.13
N VAL A 400 6.18 12.88 8.94
CA VAL A 400 6.80 14.11 9.46
C VAL A 400 6.82 14.13 11.00
N LEU A 401 5.75 13.65 11.65
CA LEU A 401 5.68 13.56 13.11
C LEU A 401 6.70 12.56 13.68
N ALA A 402 7.13 11.55 12.90
CA ALA A 402 8.21 10.63 13.30
C ALA A 402 9.57 11.31 13.32
N ALA A 403 9.83 12.14 12.32
CA ALA A 403 11.09 12.89 12.24
C ALA A 403 11.20 13.99 13.32
N SER A 404 10.05 14.50 13.81
CA SER A 404 10.02 15.54 14.84
C SER A 404 9.99 14.99 16.28
N SER A 405 9.71 13.72 16.47
CA SER A 405 9.73 13.03 17.78
C SER A 405 11.09 12.39 18.11
N ALA A 406 12.08 12.53 17.23
CA ALA A 406 13.46 12.29 17.57
C ALA A 406 13.84 13.26 18.71
N PRO A 407 14.48 12.80 19.80
CA PRO A 407 14.84 13.67 20.90
C PRO A 407 15.67 14.84 20.37
N ALA A 408 15.23 16.06 20.69
CA ALA A 408 16.00 17.27 20.41
C ALA A 408 17.39 17.10 20.99
N GLN A 409 18.42 17.36 20.17
CA GLN A 409 19.84 17.31 20.54
C GLN A 409 20.17 18.20 21.71
#